data_1f37ff09469a66a4c89cd152bf8aac5f
#
_entry.id   1f37ff09469a66a4c89cd152bf8aac5f
#
_cell.length_a   1.000
_cell.length_b   1.000
_cell.length_c   1.000
_cell.angle_alpha   90.00
_cell.angle_beta   90.00
_cell.angle_gamma   90.00
#
_symmetry.space_group_name_H-M   'P 1'
#
loop_
_entity.id
_entity.type
_entity.pdbx_description
1 polymer ?
#
loop_
_entity_poly.entity_id
_entity_poly.type
_entity_poly.pdbx_seq_one_letter_code
_entity_poly.pdbx_strand_id
1 'polypeptide(L)'
;MRLLVVRHAIAEDREAFARTHKDDADRPLTSEGRHKMERAALGLKELVPELDVLAASPYKRAVETAEIIASAYGDLTVERVAELTPGASVDRVVAWLTGRHARGSVAVVGHEPDLSRLVCTLLADTSRPFLELRKGAACLLEFPSPVGRGAATLDWFLGPKHLRLLGAAHD
;
A
#
# COMPACT_ATOMS: atom_id res chain seq x y z
N MET A 1 -16.86 -3.26 -1.79
CA MET A 1 -15.68 -2.38 -1.61
C MET A 1 -14.44 -3.06 -2.18
N ARG A 2 -13.53 -2.34 -2.81
CA ARG A 2 -12.21 -2.85 -3.23
C ARG A 2 -11.11 -2.21 -2.37
N LEU A 3 -10.15 -3.00 -1.92
CA LEU A 3 -9.00 -2.54 -1.15
C LEU A 3 -7.69 -2.88 -1.88
N LEU A 4 -7.02 -1.84 -2.37
CA LEU A 4 -5.69 -1.93 -2.95
C LEU A 4 -4.66 -1.77 -1.82
N VAL A 5 -3.90 -2.83 -1.54
CA VAL A 5 -2.84 -2.83 -0.53
C VAL A 5 -1.49 -2.71 -1.22
N VAL A 6 -0.72 -1.68 -0.90
CA VAL A 6 0.57 -1.38 -1.53
C VAL A 6 1.67 -1.28 -0.48
N ARG A 7 2.75 -2.02 -0.64
CA ARG A 7 3.95 -1.79 0.17
C ARG A 7 4.74 -0.61 -0.39
N HIS A 8 5.24 0.27 0.49
CA HIS A 8 6.08 1.38 0.07
C HIS A 8 7.23 0.93 -0.87
N ALA A 9 7.64 1.79 -1.77
CA ALA A 9 8.70 1.56 -2.74
C ALA A 9 10.10 1.44 -2.10
N ILE A 10 11.16 1.32 -2.89
CA ILE A 10 12.53 1.17 -2.40
C ILE A 10 12.95 2.47 -1.71
N ALA A 11 13.16 2.40 -0.41
CA ALA A 11 13.70 3.46 0.43
C ALA A 11 15.21 3.30 0.62
N GLU A 12 15.86 4.35 1.10
CA GLU A 12 17.27 4.31 1.49
C GLU A 12 17.56 3.13 2.41
N ASP A 13 18.81 2.67 2.42
CA ASP A 13 19.24 1.59 3.30
C ASP A 13 19.06 2.00 4.78
N ARG A 14 18.49 1.08 5.57
CA ARG A 14 18.11 1.38 6.95
C ARG A 14 19.32 1.67 7.84
N GLU A 15 20.39 0.88 7.67
CA GLU A 15 21.59 1.03 8.51
C GLU A 15 22.36 2.28 8.12
N ALA A 16 22.47 2.55 6.81
CA ALA A 16 23.11 3.77 6.31
C ALA A 16 22.35 5.03 6.79
N PHE A 17 21.02 5.00 6.74
CA PHE A 17 20.21 6.13 7.20
C PHE A 17 20.29 6.32 8.72
N ALA A 18 20.34 5.24 9.51
CA ALA A 18 20.49 5.31 10.97
C ALA A 18 21.79 6.02 11.40
N ARG A 19 22.84 5.96 10.58
CA ARG A 19 24.11 6.69 10.84
C ARG A 19 23.95 8.22 10.74
N THR A 20 22.86 8.70 10.14
CA THR A 20 22.56 10.15 10.08
C THR A 20 21.94 10.67 11.38
N HIS A 21 21.65 9.79 12.34
CA HIS A 21 20.96 10.11 13.60
C HIS A 21 19.55 10.71 13.42
N LYS A 22 18.94 10.56 12.24
CA LYS A 22 17.55 10.94 11.97
C LYS A 22 16.60 9.78 12.30
N ASP A 23 15.33 10.13 12.59
CA ASP A 23 14.30 9.13 12.84
C ASP A 23 14.02 8.28 11.58
N ASP A 24 13.81 6.97 11.73
CA ASP A 24 13.45 6.07 10.63
C ASP A 24 12.14 6.49 9.93
N ALA A 25 11.29 7.23 10.62
CA ALA A 25 10.10 7.83 10.03
C ALA A 25 10.43 8.82 8.89
N ASP A 26 11.59 9.48 8.95
CA ASP A 26 12.06 10.45 7.95
C ASP A 26 12.84 9.82 6.81
N ARG A 27 13.04 8.50 6.80
CA ARG A 27 13.80 7.80 5.77
C ARG A 27 13.07 7.82 4.43
N PRO A 28 13.67 8.49 3.38
CA PRO A 28 13.01 8.71 2.11
C PRO A 28 13.14 7.50 1.16
N LEU A 29 12.44 7.59 0.04
CA LEU A 29 12.69 6.72 -1.11
C LEU A 29 14.04 7.05 -1.75
N THR A 30 14.66 6.04 -2.36
CA THR A 30 15.79 6.27 -3.27
C THR A 30 15.28 6.83 -4.61
N SER A 31 16.16 7.47 -5.39
CA SER A 31 15.83 7.91 -6.76
C SER A 31 15.38 6.74 -7.63
N GLU A 32 16.05 5.60 -7.52
CA GLU A 32 15.64 4.36 -8.21
C GLU A 32 14.25 3.87 -7.75
N GLY A 33 13.97 3.96 -6.44
CA GLY A 33 12.67 3.59 -5.87
C GLY A 33 11.54 4.45 -6.40
N ARG A 34 11.76 5.78 -6.51
CA ARG A 34 10.80 6.72 -7.10
C ARG A 34 10.52 6.38 -8.55
N HIS A 35 11.55 6.31 -9.38
CA HIS A 35 11.39 6.02 -10.81
C HIS A 35 10.69 4.67 -11.08
N LYS A 36 11.04 3.62 -10.31
CA LYS A 36 10.36 2.33 -10.40
C LYS A 36 8.90 2.40 -9.96
N MET A 37 8.60 3.24 -8.97
CA MET A 37 7.23 3.39 -8.48
C MET A 37 6.36 4.21 -9.44
N GLU A 38 6.90 5.21 -10.12
CA GLU A 38 6.20 5.97 -11.16
C GLU A 38 5.63 5.03 -12.23
N ARG A 39 6.46 4.13 -12.75
CA ARG A 39 6.03 3.11 -13.71
C ARG A 39 5.03 2.11 -13.11
N ALA A 40 5.23 1.69 -11.86
CA ALA A 40 4.31 0.79 -11.19
C ALA A 40 2.94 1.45 -10.94
N ALA A 41 2.90 2.75 -10.65
CA ALA A 41 1.67 3.50 -10.44
C ALA A 41 0.81 3.58 -11.71
N LEU A 42 1.41 3.70 -12.88
CA LEU A 42 0.69 3.59 -14.15
C LEU A 42 0.08 2.20 -14.31
N GLY A 43 0.82 1.14 -14.00
CA GLY A 43 0.30 -0.22 -14.03
C GLY A 43 -0.81 -0.47 -13.00
N LEU A 44 -0.76 0.16 -11.83
CA LEU A 44 -1.84 0.12 -10.85
C LEU A 44 -3.12 0.78 -11.40
N LYS A 45 -2.99 1.92 -12.08
CA LYS A 45 -4.11 2.62 -12.70
C LYS A 45 -4.78 1.80 -13.79
N GLU A 46 -4.04 1.03 -14.56
CA GLU A 46 -4.61 0.10 -15.55
C GLU A 46 -5.49 -0.98 -14.90
N LEU A 47 -5.04 -1.53 -13.78
CA LEU A 47 -5.75 -2.59 -13.06
C LEU A 47 -6.90 -2.05 -12.20
N VAL A 48 -6.73 -0.85 -11.66
CA VAL A 48 -7.69 -0.19 -10.79
C VAL A 48 -7.85 1.25 -11.27
N PRO A 49 -8.67 1.52 -12.31
CA PRO A 49 -8.74 2.84 -12.96
C PRO A 49 -9.17 3.99 -12.06
N GLU A 50 -9.93 3.68 -11.00
CA GLU A 50 -10.48 4.68 -10.09
C GLU A 50 -10.15 4.33 -8.63
N LEU A 51 -9.71 5.35 -7.90
CA LEU A 51 -9.54 5.32 -6.44
C LEU A 51 -10.33 6.46 -5.82
N ASP A 52 -11.15 6.14 -4.82
CA ASP A 52 -11.90 7.14 -4.06
C ASP A 52 -11.09 7.67 -2.88
N VAL A 53 -10.23 6.82 -2.30
CA VAL A 53 -9.40 7.14 -1.14
C VAL A 53 -7.99 6.59 -1.34
N LEU A 54 -6.99 7.41 -1.05
CA LEU A 54 -5.59 7.01 -1.00
C LEU A 54 -5.01 7.38 0.36
N ALA A 55 -4.78 6.35 1.16
CA ALA A 55 -4.26 6.48 2.52
C ALA A 55 -2.83 5.94 2.63
N ALA A 56 -2.01 6.55 3.47
CA ALA A 56 -0.64 6.13 3.70
C ALA A 56 -0.26 6.22 5.18
N SER A 57 0.64 5.33 5.60
CA SER A 57 1.40 5.53 6.82
C SER A 57 2.06 6.92 6.82
N PRO A 58 2.15 7.61 7.96
CA PRO A 58 2.82 8.92 8.04
C PRO A 58 4.33 8.86 7.80
N TYR A 59 4.94 7.68 7.76
CA TYR A 59 6.37 7.53 7.46
C TYR A 59 6.70 8.01 6.05
N LYS A 60 7.76 8.80 5.91
CA LYS A 60 8.13 9.52 4.68
C LYS A 60 8.12 8.63 3.43
N ARG A 61 8.73 7.44 3.48
CA ARG A 61 8.76 6.50 2.36
C ARG A 61 7.37 6.03 1.90
N ALA A 62 6.42 5.93 2.82
CA ALA A 62 5.04 5.55 2.48
C ALA A 62 4.27 6.76 1.89
N VAL A 63 4.44 7.94 2.45
CA VAL A 63 3.88 9.19 1.93
C VAL A 63 4.39 9.44 0.51
N GLU A 64 5.71 9.41 0.29
CA GLU A 64 6.31 9.61 -1.03
C GLU A 64 5.83 8.56 -2.06
N THR A 65 5.62 7.31 -1.63
CA THR A 65 5.03 6.26 -2.50
C THR A 65 3.58 6.61 -2.85
N ALA A 66 2.79 7.06 -1.89
CA ALA A 66 1.41 7.45 -2.11
C ALA A 66 1.29 8.71 -2.99
N GLU A 67 2.16 9.69 -2.83
CA GLU A 67 2.22 10.88 -3.68
C GLU A 67 2.50 10.54 -5.15
N ILE A 68 3.39 9.56 -5.39
CA ILE A 68 3.64 9.05 -6.75
C ILE A 68 2.37 8.37 -7.32
N ILE A 69 1.69 7.57 -6.51
CA ILE A 69 0.41 6.98 -6.91
C ILE A 69 -0.62 8.07 -7.17
N ALA A 70 -0.77 9.06 -6.27
CA ALA A 70 -1.70 10.17 -6.41
C ALA A 70 -1.55 10.90 -7.75
N SER A 71 -0.32 11.20 -8.16
CA SER A 71 -0.03 11.86 -9.44
C SER A 71 -0.53 11.04 -10.65
N ALA A 72 -0.42 9.71 -10.60
CA ALA A 72 -0.95 8.86 -11.66
C ALA A 72 -2.49 8.91 -11.74
N TYR A 73 -3.17 9.21 -10.63
CA TYR A 73 -4.64 9.29 -10.53
C TYR A 73 -5.21 10.71 -10.62
N GLY A 74 -4.43 11.69 -11.08
CA GLY A 74 -4.89 13.08 -11.23
C GLY A 74 -4.81 13.86 -9.93
N ASP A 75 -3.73 13.68 -9.19
CA ASP A 75 -3.39 14.39 -7.95
C ASP A 75 -4.41 14.18 -6.81
N LEU A 76 -4.75 12.91 -6.57
CA LEU A 76 -5.56 12.54 -5.41
C LEU A 76 -4.93 13.03 -4.10
N THR A 77 -5.76 13.46 -3.18
CA THR A 77 -5.28 13.81 -1.83
C THR A 77 -4.83 12.56 -1.08
N VAL A 78 -3.61 12.60 -0.53
CA VAL A 78 -3.07 11.53 0.31
C VAL A 78 -3.49 11.75 1.77
N GLU A 79 -4.28 10.83 2.32
CA GLU A 79 -4.66 10.80 3.73
C GLU A 79 -3.57 10.12 4.55
N ARG A 80 -2.99 10.82 5.56
CA ARG A 80 -2.02 10.21 6.49
C ARG A 80 -2.76 9.53 7.62
N VAL A 81 -2.57 8.22 7.75
CA VAL A 81 -3.32 7.36 8.67
C VAL A 81 -2.37 6.73 9.69
N ALA A 82 -2.50 7.10 10.95
CA ALA A 82 -1.64 6.62 12.03
C ALA A 82 -1.71 5.10 12.23
N GLU A 83 -2.86 4.50 11.91
CA GLU A 83 -3.09 3.06 11.98
C GLU A 83 -2.25 2.26 10.99
N LEU A 84 -1.67 2.90 9.97
CA LEU A 84 -0.74 2.29 9.00
C LEU A 84 0.74 2.42 9.41
N THR A 85 1.03 3.02 10.56
CA THR A 85 2.40 3.12 11.11
C THR A 85 2.95 1.73 11.43
N PRO A 86 4.26 1.46 11.21
CA PRO A 86 4.86 0.18 11.55
C PRO A 86 4.58 -0.27 12.99
N GLY A 87 4.12 -1.51 13.16
CA GLY A 87 3.77 -2.09 14.46
C GLY A 87 2.38 -1.73 14.97
N ALA A 88 1.57 -0.99 14.21
CA ALA A 88 0.18 -0.72 14.58
C ALA A 88 -0.68 -2.00 14.52
N SER A 89 -1.74 -2.03 15.31
CA SER A 89 -2.64 -3.17 15.35
C SER A 89 -3.44 -3.30 14.05
N VAL A 90 -3.51 -4.51 13.51
CA VAL A 90 -4.35 -4.83 12.34
C VAL A 90 -5.82 -4.52 12.61
N ASP A 91 -6.31 -4.77 13.83
CA ASP A 91 -7.71 -4.50 14.18
C ASP A 91 -8.04 -3.00 14.11
N ARG A 92 -7.07 -2.11 14.38
CA ARG A 92 -7.26 -0.66 14.22
C ARG A 92 -7.39 -0.28 12.74
N VAL A 93 -6.61 -0.90 11.86
CA VAL A 93 -6.73 -0.70 10.40
C VAL A 93 -8.09 -1.20 9.91
N VAL A 94 -8.53 -2.38 10.36
CA VAL A 94 -9.86 -2.92 10.03
C VAL A 94 -10.97 -1.99 10.51
N ALA A 95 -10.89 -1.47 11.73
CA ALA A 95 -11.86 -0.52 12.28
C ALA A 95 -11.87 0.80 11.47
N TRP A 96 -10.70 1.32 11.07
CA TRP A 96 -10.60 2.51 10.22
C TRP A 96 -11.27 2.29 8.85
N LEU A 97 -11.02 1.14 8.20
CA LEU A 97 -11.65 0.77 6.94
C LEU A 97 -13.18 0.67 7.07
N THR A 98 -13.67 0.04 8.12
CA THR A 98 -15.10 -0.17 8.37
C THR A 98 -15.83 1.14 8.67
N GLY A 99 -15.20 2.03 9.42
CA GLY A 99 -15.82 3.27 9.90
C GLY A 99 -15.95 4.36 8.83
N ARG A 100 -15.06 4.40 7.85
CA ARG A 100 -14.98 5.51 6.88
C ARG A 100 -15.23 5.11 5.43
N HIS A 101 -14.87 3.90 5.06
CA HIS A 101 -14.71 3.53 3.66
C HIS A 101 -15.43 2.23 3.31
N ALA A 102 -16.65 2.07 3.79
CA ALA A 102 -17.45 0.86 3.55
C ALA A 102 -17.84 0.64 2.07
N ARG A 103 -17.54 1.60 1.18
CA ARG A 103 -17.90 1.54 -0.26
C ARG A 103 -16.74 2.11 -1.10
N GLY A 104 -16.75 1.75 -2.40
CA GLY A 104 -15.80 2.27 -3.36
C GLY A 104 -14.45 1.54 -3.38
N SER A 105 -13.42 2.22 -3.89
CA SER A 105 -12.05 1.73 -4.04
C SER A 105 -11.11 2.51 -3.12
N VAL A 106 -10.50 1.83 -2.17
CA VAL A 106 -9.57 2.39 -1.19
C VAL A 106 -8.18 1.83 -1.43
N ALA A 107 -7.16 2.67 -1.48
CA ALA A 107 -5.78 2.25 -1.48
C ALA A 107 -5.12 2.56 -0.13
N VAL A 108 -4.34 1.63 0.39
CA VAL A 108 -3.51 1.81 1.59
C VAL A 108 -2.05 1.54 1.28
N VAL A 109 -1.17 2.47 1.68
CA VAL A 109 0.28 2.34 1.52
C VAL A 109 0.93 2.18 2.90
N GLY A 110 1.63 1.07 3.09
CA GLY A 110 2.20 0.73 4.40
C GLY A 110 3.48 -0.08 4.32
N HIS A 111 3.69 -0.88 5.35
CA HIS A 111 4.95 -1.55 5.67
C HIS A 111 4.77 -3.05 5.92
N GLU A 112 5.81 -3.81 5.70
CA GLU A 112 5.94 -5.19 6.17
C GLU A 112 6.51 -5.24 7.60
N PRO A 113 6.07 -6.22 8.41
CA PRO A 113 5.16 -7.34 8.10
C PRO A 113 3.67 -7.01 8.30
N ASP A 114 3.31 -5.77 8.59
CA ASP A 114 1.95 -5.39 9.00
C ASP A 114 0.93 -5.51 7.86
N LEU A 115 1.35 -5.20 6.61
CA LEU A 115 0.48 -5.39 5.45
C LEU A 115 0.18 -6.87 5.18
N SER A 116 1.17 -7.75 5.30
CA SER A 116 0.94 -9.20 5.16
C SER A 116 0.01 -9.72 6.23
N ARG A 117 0.14 -9.25 7.48
CA ARG A 117 -0.79 -9.57 8.57
C ARG A 117 -2.20 -9.07 8.26
N LEU A 118 -2.33 -7.83 7.78
CA LEU A 118 -3.62 -7.25 7.39
C LEU A 118 -4.29 -8.10 6.31
N VAL A 119 -3.58 -8.37 5.21
CA VAL A 119 -4.12 -9.15 4.08
C VAL A 119 -4.54 -10.54 4.53
N CYS A 120 -3.70 -11.25 5.29
CA CYS A 120 -4.03 -12.60 5.78
C CYS A 120 -5.20 -12.58 6.79
N THR A 121 -5.33 -11.54 7.60
CA THR A 121 -6.48 -11.36 8.49
C THR A 121 -7.77 -11.13 7.69
N LEU A 122 -7.74 -10.30 6.66
CA LEU A 122 -8.91 -10.00 5.84
C LEU A 122 -9.35 -11.19 4.97
N LEU A 123 -8.39 -11.99 4.48
CA LEU A 123 -8.67 -13.16 3.63
C LEU A 123 -9.10 -14.40 4.43
N ALA A 124 -8.45 -14.68 5.55
CA ALA A 124 -8.55 -15.98 6.21
C ALA A 124 -8.69 -15.91 7.74
N ASP A 125 -8.96 -14.73 8.30
CA ASP A 125 -9.03 -14.51 9.76
C ASP A 125 -7.82 -15.05 10.53
N THR A 126 -6.62 -14.94 9.94
CA THR A 126 -5.38 -15.38 10.58
C THR A 126 -4.38 -14.24 10.73
N SER A 127 -3.75 -14.14 11.88
CA SER A 127 -2.63 -13.22 12.12
C SER A 127 -1.29 -13.76 11.63
N ARG A 128 -1.23 -15.05 11.26
CA ARG A 128 -0.01 -15.68 10.71
C ARG A 128 0.07 -15.39 9.21
N PRO A 129 1.07 -14.60 8.76
CA PRO A 129 1.22 -14.31 7.35
C PRO A 129 1.58 -15.58 6.55
N PHE A 130 0.93 -15.79 5.40
CA PHE A 130 1.24 -16.81 4.41
C PHE A 130 1.64 -16.24 3.06
N LEU A 131 1.75 -14.92 2.97
CA LEU A 131 2.27 -14.16 1.83
C LEU A 131 3.15 -13.02 2.31
N GLU A 132 3.97 -12.46 1.43
CA GLU A 132 4.82 -11.30 1.70
C GLU A 132 4.82 -10.34 0.51
N LEU A 133 4.51 -9.06 0.75
CA LEU A 133 4.62 -8.03 -0.26
C LEU A 133 6.07 -7.54 -0.37
N ARG A 134 6.67 -7.62 -1.55
CA ARG A 134 7.96 -6.97 -1.84
C ARG A 134 7.80 -5.46 -1.93
N LYS A 135 8.86 -4.68 -1.74
CA LYS A 135 8.83 -3.21 -1.88
C LYS A 135 8.27 -2.81 -3.26
N GLY A 136 7.20 -2.01 -3.27
CA GLY A 136 6.46 -1.64 -4.48
C GLY A 136 5.56 -2.73 -5.06
N ALA A 137 5.32 -3.85 -4.33
CA ALA A 137 4.30 -4.82 -4.68
C ALA A 137 2.92 -4.36 -4.20
N ALA A 138 1.88 -4.91 -4.82
CA ALA A 138 0.51 -4.64 -4.44
C ALA A 138 -0.38 -5.87 -4.59
N CYS A 139 -1.51 -5.86 -3.88
CA CYS A 139 -2.61 -6.79 -4.10
C CYS A 139 -3.96 -6.07 -4.01
N LEU A 140 -4.95 -6.60 -4.69
CA LEU A 140 -6.33 -6.13 -4.66
C LEU A 140 -7.19 -7.16 -3.94
N LEU A 141 -7.91 -6.68 -2.92
CA LEU A 141 -8.92 -7.43 -2.19
C LEU A 141 -10.30 -6.91 -2.53
N GLU A 142 -11.26 -7.80 -2.67
CA GLU A 142 -12.67 -7.47 -2.87
C GLU A 142 -13.49 -7.91 -1.67
N PHE A 143 -14.44 -7.04 -1.28
CA PHE A 143 -15.39 -7.32 -0.21
C PHE A 143 -16.80 -7.37 -0.78
N PRO A 144 -17.38 -8.56 -0.97
CA PRO A 144 -18.78 -8.72 -1.38
C PRO A 144 -19.76 -8.32 -0.26
N SER A 145 -19.29 -8.34 0.99
CA SER A 145 -20.00 -7.96 2.22
C SER A 145 -19.24 -6.83 2.94
N PRO A 146 -19.75 -6.34 4.09
CA PRO A 146 -18.97 -5.38 4.90
C PRO A 146 -17.57 -5.86 5.21
N VAL A 147 -16.64 -4.90 5.28
CA VAL A 147 -15.25 -5.16 5.63
C VAL A 147 -15.15 -5.85 7.00
N GLY A 148 -14.40 -6.93 7.04
CA GLY A 148 -14.19 -7.70 8.25
C GLY A 148 -13.13 -8.78 8.10
N ARG A 149 -12.84 -9.46 9.20
CA ARG A 149 -11.87 -10.56 9.25
C ARG A 149 -12.43 -11.75 8.46
N GLY A 150 -11.64 -12.33 7.55
CA GLY A 150 -12.06 -13.44 6.69
C GLY A 150 -13.17 -13.10 5.69
N ALA A 151 -13.45 -11.82 5.46
CA ALA A 151 -14.55 -11.38 4.60
C ALA A 151 -14.11 -11.01 3.18
N ALA A 152 -12.80 -10.95 2.91
CA ALA A 152 -12.26 -10.57 1.62
C ALA A 152 -12.01 -11.78 0.71
N THR A 153 -12.04 -11.53 -0.59
CA THR A 153 -11.45 -12.39 -1.62
C THR A 153 -10.25 -11.70 -2.26
N LEU A 154 -9.24 -12.48 -2.64
CA LEU A 154 -8.09 -11.98 -3.36
C LEU A 154 -8.41 -11.94 -4.86
N ASP A 155 -8.42 -10.78 -5.46
CA ASP A 155 -8.55 -10.64 -6.91
C ASP A 155 -7.20 -10.88 -7.60
N TRP A 156 -6.15 -10.14 -7.20
CA TRP A 156 -4.79 -10.36 -7.67
C TRP A 156 -3.73 -9.97 -6.64
N PHE A 157 -2.53 -10.53 -6.82
CA PHE A 157 -1.31 -10.21 -6.08
C PHE A 157 -0.15 -10.09 -7.06
N LEU A 158 0.41 -8.88 -7.21
CA LEU A 158 1.44 -8.60 -8.20
C LEU A 158 2.72 -8.04 -7.57
N GLY A 159 3.84 -8.62 -7.99
CA GLY A 159 5.15 -8.09 -7.65
C GLY A 159 5.47 -6.81 -8.45
N PRO A 160 6.43 -5.99 -7.97
CA PRO A 160 6.73 -4.68 -8.57
C PRO A 160 7.19 -4.75 -10.03
N LYS A 161 7.79 -5.87 -10.46
CA LYS A 161 8.18 -6.08 -11.86
C LYS A 161 6.95 -6.17 -12.77
N HIS A 162 5.92 -6.91 -12.35
CA HIS A 162 4.70 -7.08 -13.15
C HIS A 162 3.94 -5.76 -13.28
N LEU A 163 3.82 -4.99 -12.19
CA LEU A 163 3.19 -3.66 -12.23
C LEU A 163 3.92 -2.73 -13.19
N ARG A 164 5.25 -2.71 -13.18
CA ARG A 164 6.02 -1.88 -14.13
C ARG A 164 5.89 -2.33 -15.59
N LEU A 165 5.71 -3.62 -15.86
CA LEU A 165 5.47 -4.11 -17.21
C LEU A 165 4.11 -3.63 -17.74
N LEU A 166 3.08 -3.62 -16.90
CA LEU A 166 1.78 -3.07 -17.24
C LEU A 166 1.86 -1.55 -17.51
N GLY A 167 2.59 -0.81 -16.65
CA GLY A 167 2.77 0.63 -16.82
C GLY A 167 3.65 1.02 -18.01
N ALA A 168 4.50 0.14 -18.52
CA ALA A 168 5.34 0.40 -19.69
C ALA A 168 4.58 0.30 -21.04
N ALA A 169 3.34 -0.18 -21.03
CA ALA A 169 2.50 -0.21 -22.23
C ALA A 169 2.01 1.19 -22.66
N HIS A 170 2.35 2.24 -21.89
CA HIS A 170 1.96 3.65 -22.11
C HIS A 170 3.15 4.56 -22.47
N ASP A 171 4.35 4.01 -22.67
CA ASP A 171 5.53 4.70 -23.22
C ASP A 171 5.50 4.60 -24.81
#